data_d7c61c26319ad083a9c92bceae964bc6
#
_entry.id   d7c61c26319ad083a9c92bceae964bc6
#
_cell.length_a   1.000
_cell.length_b   1.000
_cell.length_c   1.000
_cell.angle_alpha   90.00
_cell.angle_beta   90.00
_cell.angle_gamma   90.00
#
_symmetry.space_group_name_H-M   'P 1'
#
loop_
_entity.id
_entity.type
_entity.pdbx_description
1 polymer ?
#
loop_
_entity_poly.entity_id
_entity_poly.type
_entity_poly.pdbx_seq_one_letter_code
_entity_poly.pdbx_strand_id
1 'polypeptide(L)'
;MKHSESSLSGLSSRVPRVFAGLVAGFFVFALISGCEKEEKAGPPGPPVVEVVDVIQKDVPIYKEWVGTTDGLVNATIRAQVQGYLVKQNYREGDFVKKGQALFEIDPRTFEAALAQAKGALDQAKGVLDMSKADVNVQEARWTTAKANLARVKPLAEQNAVSQKDRDDAVGAEESTRASVVAAKASVVAAEASVLAAQANVEKAALDLGFTKITSPIDGIAGIAKAQIGDLVGPSSTQELTAVSTVDPIKGYINVSEQEYLAARESNENVEKIPLELILSDGSIFPEKGRFYLAERQVNVMTGTLKIGAVFPNPGNLLRPGQFGKIRARMKVIQGALLVPQQAVNNVQGIYMVAVVGPDSKVDIRRVKPSETVASLWVIAEGLKPGEKVIAEGIQKVRQGMAVTPKPFEAEAQAKPETGTQAPAKGEATSKPEPKQEAPAKPKKR
;
A
#
# COMPACT_ATOMS: atom_id res chain seq x y z
N MET A 1 -32.37 50.21 -5.45
CA MET A 1 -33.36 50.34 -6.55
C MET A 1 -34.41 49.30 -6.35
N LYS A 2 -35.60 49.77 -5.99
CA LYS A 2 -36.98 49.41 -6.35
C LYS A 2 -37.36 47.97 -6.06
N HIS A 3 -38.18 47.74 -5.02
CA HIS A 3 -39.65 47.79 -4.97
C HIS A 3 -40.23 46.59 -5.74
N SER A 4 -41.08 45.77 -5.17
CA SER A 4 -42.46 46.10 -4.84
C SER A 4 -43.10 45.07 -3.95
N GLU A 5 -43.79 45.61 -2.97
CA GLU A 5 -44.91 45.10 -2.22
C GLU A 5 -46.17 44.87 -3.15
N SER A 6 -47.04 44.02 -2.68
CA SER A 6 -48.53 44.18 -2.75
C SER A 6 -49.11 42.91 -2.12
N SER A 7 -49.75 42.95 -1.02
CA SER A 7 -50.96 43.57 -0.48
C SER A 7 -52.27 42.91 -0.91
N LEU A 8 -53.09 42.63 0.15
CA LEU A 8 -54.57 42.68 0.22
C LEU A 8 -55.33 41.42 -0.24
N SER A 9 -56.25 40.90 0.44
CA SER A 9 -57.40 41.24 1.24
C SER A 9 -58.36 40.10 1.08
N GLY A 10 -58.91 39.44 2.03
CA GLY A 10 -60.07 39.85 2.79
C GLY A 10 -61.36 39.35 2.11
N LEU A 11 -62.07 38.46 2.71
CA LEU A 11 -63.56 38.51 2.71
C LEU A 11 -64.16 37.72 3.88
N SER A 12 -64.80 38.46 4.71
CA SER A 12 -65.78 38.05 5.69
C SER A 12 -67.06 37.52 4.98
N SER A 13 -67.79 36.60 5.53
CA SER A 13 -69.20 36.79 5.87
C SER A 13 -69.92 35.46 6.17
N ARG A 14 -70.56 35.53 7.27
CA ARG A 14 -72.01 35.20 7.56
C ARG A 14 -72.33 33.78 7.95
N VAL A 15 -72.59 33.72 9.24
CA VAL A 15 -73.50 32.76 9.92
C VAL A 15 -74.91 33.01 9.41
N PRO A 16 -75.76 31.97 9.34
CA PRO A 16 -77.10 32.13 9.97
C PRO A 16 -77.35 31.17 11.11
N ARG A 17 -77.83 31.79 12.16
CA ARG A 17 -78.59 31.14 13.27
C ARG A 17 -79.80 30.43 12.70
N VAL A 18 -79.97 29.13 13.00
CA VAL A 18 -81.26 28.47 13.27
C VAL A 18 -80.88 27.07 13.79
N PHE A 19 -81.13 26.82 15.03
CA PHE A 19 -81.72 25.66 15.65
C PHE A 19 -81.37 25.65 17.17
N ALA A 20 -82.08 26.51 17.85
CA ALA A 20 -82.33 26.34 19.29
C ALA A 20 -83.60 25.54 19.40
N GLY A 21 -83.55 24.44 20.12
CA GLY A 21 -84.76 23.71 20.54
C GLY A 21 -84.77 22.23 20.24
N LEU A 22 -84.03 21.44 21.00
CA LEU A 22 -84.26 19.98 21.18
C LEU A 22 -83.23 19.32 22.11
N VAL A 23 -82.87 19.90 23.23
CA VAL A 23 -81.93 19.28 24.24
C VAL A 23 -82.48 19.46 25.66
N ALA A 24 -83.78 19.54 25.88
CA ALA A 24 -84.35 19.63 27.19
C ALA A 24 -85.07 18.33 27.65
N GLY A 25 -84.91 17.21 26.92
CA GLY A 25 -85.63 15.95 27.22
C GLY A 25 -84.78 14.74 27.63
N PHE A 26 -83.44 14.86 27.70
CA PHE A 26 -82.61 13.66 27.92
C PHE A 26 -81.77 13.69 29.25
N PHE A 27 -82.04 14.61 30.13
CA PHE A 27 -81.26 14.77 31.37
C PHE A 27 -81.84 14.22 32.65
N VAL A 28 -82.95 13.45 32.59
CA VAL A 28 -83.62 12.89 33.74
C VAL A 28 -83.51 11.36 33.85
N PHE A 29 -82.90 10.64 32.95
CA PHE A 29 -82.89 9.16 32.99
C PHE A 29 -81.50 8.51 33.24
N ALA A 30 -80.49 9.25 33.71
CA ALA A 30 -79.13 8.72 33.93
C ALA A 30 -78.68 8.84 35.39
N LEU A 31 -79.60 8.74 36.42
CA LEU A 31 -79.21 8.82 37.82
C LEU A 31 -79.58 7.55 38.63
N ILE A 32 -79.65 6.39 38.02
CA ILE A 32 -79.75 5.12 38.73
C ILE A 32 -78.97 4.05 37.98
N SER A 33 -77.66 3.98 38.16
CA SER A 33 -76.97 2.71 37.97
C SER A 33 -75.55 2.80 38.57
N GLY A 34 -75.32 2.04 39.57
CA GLY A 34 -74.04 1.36 39.82
C GLY A 34 -72.98 2.08 40.63
N CYS A 35 -73.15 1.99 41.98
CA CYS A 35 -71.93 1.89 42.79
C CYS A 35 -71.15 0.66 42.35
N GLU A 36 -70.19 0.80 41.44
CA GLU A 36 -69.15 -0.18 41.22
C GLU A 36 -68.07 0.07 42.29
N LYS A 37 -67.93 -0.87 43.14
CA LYS A 37 -66.96 -0.91 44.25
C LYS A 37 -65.57 -0.82 43.58
N GLU A 38 -64.88 0.34 43.63
CA GLU A 38 -63.49 0.47 43.35
C GLU A 38 -62.73 -0.52 44.25
N GLU A 39 -62.39 -1.65 43.65
CA GLU A 39 -61.40 -2.57 44.18
C GLU A 39 -60.08 -1.82 44.25
N LYS A 40 -59.71 -1.34 45.45
CA LYS A 40 -58.39 -0.74 45.66
C LYS A 40 -57.37 -1.74 45.19
N ALA A 41 -56.79 -1.45 44.01
CA ALA A 41 -55.59 -2.12 43.56
C ALA A 41 -54.59 -2.07 44.71
N GLY A 42 -54.24 -3.21 45.22
CA GLY A 42 -53.23 -3.33 46.27
C GLY A 42 -51.95 -2.58 45.83
N PRO A 43 -51.11 -2.17 46.76
CA PRO A 43 -49.89 -1.45 46.43
C PRO A 43 -49.17 -2.22 45.30
N PRO A 44 -48.76 -1.53 44.20
CA PRO A 44 -48.07 -2.19 43.06
C PRO A 44 -46.93 -3.01 43.64
N GLY A 45 -46.92 -4.30 43.32
CA GLY A 45 -45.85 -5.20 43.76
C GLY A 45 -44.49 -4.66 43.28
N PRO A 46 -43.40 -5.09 43.88
CA PRO A 46 -42.08 -4.59 43.53
C PRO A 46 -41.86 -4.73 42.02
N PRO A 47 -41.42 -3.66 41.32
CA PRO A 47 -41.24 -3.68 39.88
C PRO A 47 -40.23 -4.75 39.47
N VAL A 48 -40.56 -5.46 38.38
CA VAL A 48 -39.66 -6.44 37.78
C VAL A 48 -38.60 -5.70 36.99
N VAL A 49 -37.31 -6.02 37.24
CA VAL A 49 -36.14 -5.45 36.58
C VAL A 49 -35.25 -6.56 36.08
N GLU A 50 -34.61 -6.33 34.95
CA GLU A 50 -33.65 -7.28 34.39
C GLU A 50 -32.23 -6.95 34.87
N VAL A 51 -31.57 -7.98 35.43
CA VAL A 51 -30.25 -7.83 36.04
C VAL A 51 -29.19 -8.68 35.34
N VAL A 52 -27.96 -8.15 35.31
CA VAL A 52 -26.78 -8.84 34.85
C VAL A 52 -25.73 -8.84 35.95
N ASP A 53 -25.02 -9.94 36.09
CA ASP A 53 -23.87 -10.02 36.98
C ASP A 53 -22.67 -9.25 36.41
N VAL A 54 -21.98 -8.49 37.26
CA VAL A 54 -20.75 -7.81 36.91
C VAL A 54 -19.65 -8.84 36.65
N ILE A 55 -19.24 -8.94 35.38
CA ILE A 55 -18.22 -9.90 34.94
C ILE A 55 -16.84 -9.31 35.19
N GLN A 56 -15.98 -10.04 35.90
CA GLN A 56 -14.57 -9.68 36.01
C GLN A 56 -13.74 -10.49 35.03
N LYS A 57 -13.06 -9.81 34.10
CA LYS A 57 -12.22 -10.44 33.07
C LYS A 57 -11.08 -9.53 32.68
N ASP A 58 -9.96 -10.13 32.26
CA ASP A 58 -8.87 -9.38 31.60
C ASP A 58 -9.32 -8.94 30.21
N VAL A 59 -9.24 -7.65 29.95
CA VAL A 59 -9.72 -7.05 28.72
C VAL A 59 -8.56 -6.41 27.97
N PRO A 60 -8.20 -6.93 26.78
CA PRO A 60 -7.25 -6.27 25.90
C PRO A 60 -7.90 -5.06 25.24
N ILE A 61 -7.24 -3.92 25.36
CA ILE A 61 -7.66 -2.68 24.69
C ILE A 61 -6.89 -2.56 23.39
N TYR A 62 -7.64 -2.51 22.31
CA TYR A 62 -7.11 -2.33 20.96
C TYR A 62 -7.32 -0.90 20.49
N LYS A 63 -6.36 -0.42 19.72
CA LYS A 63 -6.50 0.80 18.94
C LYS A 63 -6.43 0.45 17.47
N GLU A 64 -7.32 1.01 16.68
CA GLU A 64 -7.47 0.74 15.24
C GLU A 64 -7.24 2.01 14.43
N TRP A 65 -6.50 1.87 13.34
CA TRP A 65 -6.28 2.93 12.37
C TRP A 65 -6.58 2.41 10.98
N VAL A 66 -7.25 3.23 10.18
CA VAL A 66 -7.44 2.93 8.76
C VAL A 66 -6.12 3.13 8.03
N GLY A 67 -5.81 2.20 7.16
CA GLY A 67 -4.57 2.20 6.40
C GLY A 67 -4.72 1.64 5.00
N THR A 68 -3.63 1.71 4.26
CA THR A 68 -3.50 1.15 2.91
C THR A 68 -2.27 0.29 2.83
N THR A 69 -2.37 -0.81 2.10
CA THR A 69 -1.23 -1.66 1.80
C THR A 69 -0.41 -1.10 0.64
N ASP A 70 0.89 -1.36 0.65
CA ASP A 70 1.81 -0.99 -0.44
C ASP A 70 2.90 -2.05 -0.58
N GLY A 71 3.53 -2.13 -1.76
CA GLY A 71 4.66 -3.02 -1.96
C GLY A 71 5.84 -2.67 -1.04
N LEU A 72 6.62 -3.68 -0.62
CA LEU A 72 7.86 -3.42 0.13
C LEU A 72 8.79 -2.54 -0.70
N VAL A 73 8.91 -2.86 -1.97
CA VAL A 73 9.60 -2.06 -2.99
C VAL A 73 8.72 -2.04 -4.23
N ASN A 74 8.58 -0.87 -4.84
CA ASN A 74 7.88 -0.69 -6.12
C ASN A 74 8.89 -0.21 -7.14
N ALA A 75 9.10 -0.99 -8.20
CA ALA A 75 9.95 -0.64 -9.32
C ALA A 75 9.11 -0.27 -10.53
N THR A 76 9.24 0.97 -10.97
CA THR A 76 8.63 1.43 -12.21
C THR A 76 9.54 1.05 -13.38
N ILE A 77 9.02 0.28 -14.33
CA ILE A 77 9.75 -0.20 -15.48
C ILE A 77 9.56 0.77 -16.65
N ARG A 78 10.68 1.27 -17.18
CA ARG A 78 10.71 2.21 -18.32
C ARG A 78 11.74 1.76 -19.34
N ALA A 79 11.52 2.15 -20.61
CA ALA A 79 12.51 1.93 -21.67
C ALA A 79 13.69 2.89 -21.53
N GLN A 80 14.92 2.37 -21.65
CA GLN A 80 16.16 3.16 -21.64
C GLN A 80 16.64 3.52 -23.05
N VAL A 81 16.17 2.81 -24.06
CA VAL A 81 16.45 3.06 -25.49
C VAL A 81 15.14 3.23 -26.26
N GLN A 82 15.18 3.99 -27.36
CA GLN A 82 14.01 4.24 -28.17
C GLN A 82 13.85 3.14 -29.23
N GLY A 83 12.64 2.59 -29.35
CA GLY A 83 12.31 1.62 -30.39
C GLY A 83 10.90 1.08 -30.25
N TYR A 84 10.49 0.25 -31.19
CA TYR A 84 9.17 -0.40 -31.16
C TYR A 84 9.19 -1.62 -30.26
N LEU A 85 8.12 -1.75 -29.45
CA LEU A 85 7.91 -2.91 -28.60
C LEU A 85 7.50 -4.11 -29.48
N VAL A 86 8.29 -5.17 -29.47
CA VAL A 86 8.02 -6.34 -30.32
C VAL A 86 7.49 -7.54 -29.53
N LYS A 87 7.75 -7.60 -28.22
CA LYS A 87 7.34 -8.73 -27.40
C LYS A 87 7.12 -8.37 -25.95
N GLN A 88 6.10 -9.01 -25.35
CA GLN A 88 5.85 -9.04 -23.91
C GLN A 88 6.07 -10.48 -23.43
N ASN A 89 7.00 -10.67 -22.48
CA ASN A 89 7.48 -11.99 -22.03
C ASN A 89 6.93 -12.39 -20.64
N TYR A 90 5.93 -11.70 -20.13
CA TYR A 90 5.28 -12.01 -18.86
C TYR A 90 3.77 -11.91 -19.00
N ARG A 91 3.03 -12.51 -18.07
CA ARG A 91 1.59 -12.30 -17.91
C ARG A 91 1.34 -11.27 -16.83
N GLU A 92 0.41 -10.38 -17.07
CA GLU A 92 -0.01 -9.37 -16.10
C GLU A 92 -0.55 -10.01 -14.84
N GLY A 93 -0.08 -9.52 -13.70
CA GLY A 93 -0.44 -10.07 -12.39
C GLY A 93 0.37 -11.28 -11.93
N ASP A 94 1.24 -11.84 -12.78
CA ASP A 94 2.11 -12.96 -12.41
C ASP A 94 3.33 -12.51 -11.60
N PHE A 95 3.86 -13.46 -10.84
CA PHE A 95 5.11 -13.27 -10.13
C PHE A 95 6.29 -13.37 -11.11
N VAL A 96 7.18 -12.38 -11.07
CA VAL A 96 8.39 -12.31 -11.88
C VAL A 96 9.62 -12.26 -10.99
N LYS A 97 10.72 -12.87 -11.46
CA LYS A 97 12.00 -12.86 -10.76
C LYS A 97 12.86 -11.70 -11.24
N LYS A 98 13.76 -11.25 -10.37
CA LYS A 98 14.82 -10.30 -10.74
C LYS A 98 15.62 -10.84 -11.94
N GLY A 99 15.83 -9.98 -12.96
CA GLY A 99 16.50 -10.35 -14.21
C GLY A 99 15.60 -11.04 -15.23
N GLN A 100 14.36 -11.40 -14.90
CA GLN A 100 13.42 -11.97 -15.87
C GLN A 100 13.05 -10.93 -16.91
N ALA A 101 13.11 -11.31 -18.20
CA ALA A 101 12.69 -10.44 -19.30
C ALA A 101 11.19 -10.17 -19.23
N LEU A 102 10.83 -8.89 -19.28
CA LEU A 102 9.44 -8.41 -19.27
C LEU A 102 9.02 -7.99 -20.68
N PHE A 103 9.85 -7.19 -21.34
CA PHE A 103 9.57 -6.68 -22.67
C PHE A 103 10.81 -6.78 -23.54
N GLU A 104 10.60 -6.76 -24.86
CA GLU A 104 11.64 -6.73 -25.86
C GLU A 104 11.35 -5.62 -26.88
N ILE A 105 12.33 -4.73 -27.06
CA ILE A 105 12.35 -3.69 -28.10
C ILE A 105 13.03 -4.28 -29.32
N ASP A 106 12.67 -3.85 -30.54
CA ASP A 106 13.29 -4.30 -31.80
C ASP A 106 14.82 -4.13 -31.77
N PRO A 107 15.60 -5.22 -31.73
CA PRO A 107 17.03 -5.17 -31.51
C PRO A 107 17.81 -4.88 -32.81
N ARG A 108 17.19 -4.98 -34.00
CA ARG A 108 17.88 -5.01 -35.29
C ARG A 108 18.77 -3.80 -35.56
N THR A 109 18.32 -2.61 -35.19
CA THR A 109 19.10 -1.37 -35.34
C THR A 109 20.30 -1.33 -34.40
N PHE A 110 20.15 -1.85 -33.19
CA PHE A 110 21.22 -1.92 -32.18
C PHE A 110 22.24 -3.01 -32.51
N GLU A 111 21.80 -4.14 -33.06
CA GLU A 111 22.69 -5.20 -33.56
C GLU A 111 23.55 -4.69 -34.70
N ALA A 112 22.97 -3.95 -35.66
CA ALA A 112 23.71 -3.33 -36.75
C ALA A 112 24.74 -2.30 -36.23
N ALA A 113 24.36 -1.46 -35.25
CA ALA A 113 25.26 -0.50 -34.62
C ALA A 113 26.42 -1.18 -33.88
N LEU A 114 26.14 -2.28 -33.17
CA LEU A 114 27.18 -3.08 -32.50
C LEU A 114 28.14 -3.71 -33.53
N ALA A 115 27.63 -4.25 -34.64
CA ALA A 115 28.45 -4.81 -35.72
C ALA A 115 29.36 -3.73 -36.35
N GLN A 116 28.83 -2.54 -36.58
CA GLN A 116 29.59 -1.39 -37.08
C GLN A 116 30.70 -0.98 -36.10
N ALA A 117 30.41 -0.87 -34.81
CA ALA A 117 31.41 -0.53 -33.79
C ALA A 117 32.52 -1.59 -33.69
N LYS A 118 32.19 -2.89 -33.80
CA LYS A 118 33.18 -3.97 -33.84
C LYS A 118 34.09 -3.87 -35.07
N GLY A 119 33.52 -3.58 -36.23
CA GLY A 119 34.34 -3.35 -37.47
C GLY A 119 35.32 -2.18 -37.33
N ALA A 120 34.88 -1.07 -36.68
CA ALA A 120 35.76 0.06 -36.39
C ALA A 120 36.89 -0.31 -35.39
N LEU A 121 36.61 -1.12 -34.41
CA LEU A 121 37.61 -1.64 -33.46
C LEU A 121 38.67 -2.52 -34.20
N ASP A 122 38.22 -3.40 -35.09
CA ASP A 122 39.13 -4.26 -35.82
C ASP A 122 40.00 -3.46 -36.78
N GLN A 123 39.46 -2.40 -37.41
CA GLN A 123 40.22 -1.44 -38.19
C GLN A 123 41.29 -0.74 -37.33
N ALA A 124 40.92 -0.24 -36.13
CA ALA A 124 41.88 0.42 -35.25
C ALA A 124 42.99 -0.53 -34.78
N LYS A 125 42.68 -1.80 -34.52
CA LYS A 125 43.68 -2.84 -34.22
C LYS A 125 44.63 -3.06 -35.39
N GLY A 126 44.13 -3.11 -36.63
CA GLY A 126 44.97 -3.24 -37.83
C GLY A 126 45.95 -2.06 -37.99
N VAL A 127 45.51 -0.82 -37.69
CA VAL A 127 46.38 0.35 -37.66
C VAL A 127 47.44 0.25 -36.57
N LEU A 128 47.10 -0.24 -35.39
CA LEU A 128 48.07 -0.48 -34.31
C LEU A 128 49.12 -1.52 -34.72
N ASP A 129 48.72 -2.60 -35.36
CA ASP A 129 49.65 -3.64 -35.80
C ASP A 129 50.61 -3.12 -36.89
N MET A 130 50.11 -2.28 -37.82
CA MET A 130 50.95 -1.58 -38.79
C MET A 130 51.95 -0.64 -38.10
N SER A 131 51.52 0.14 -37.09
CA SER A 131 52.41 1.03 -36.36
C SER A 131 53.48 0.27 -35.57
N LYS A 132 53.14 -0.88 -34.97
CA LYS A 132 54.11 -1.79 -34.33
C LYS A 132 55.11 -2.36 -35.30
N ALA A 133 54.67 -2.74 -36.51
CA ALA A 133 55.55 -3.21 -37.56
C ALA A 133 56.52 -2.11 -38.02
N ASP A 134 56.07 -0.85 -38.15
CA ASP A 134 56.94 0.28 -38.48
C ASP A 134 58.02 0.51 -37.41
N VAL A 135 57.68 0.42 -36.11
CA VAL A 135 58.69 0.48 -35.03
C VAL A 135 59.79 -0.55 -35.25
N ASN A 136 59.43 -1.78 -35.61
CA ASN A 136 60.45 -2.82 -35.89
C ASN A 136 61.32 -2.46 -37.02
N VAL A 137 60.81 -1.84 -38.12
CA VAL A 137 61.60 -1.36 -39.27
C VAL A 137 62.56 -0.25 -38.87
N GLN A 138 62.06 0.76 -38.08
CA GLN A 138 62.91 1.86 -37.62
C GLN A 138 63.99 1.38 -36.64
N GLU A 139 63.68 0.44 -35.74
CA GLU A 139 64.66 -0.17 -34.84
C GLU A 139 65.75 -0.95 -35.55
N ALA A 140 65.45 -1.66 -36.67
CA ALA A 140 66.43 -2.33 -37.51
C ALA A 140 67.37 -1.33 -38.16
N ARG A 141 66.81 -0.22 -38.67
CA ARG A 141 67.64 0.88 -39.31
C ARG A 141 68.54 1.51 -38.23
N TRP A 142 68.04 1.83 -37.07
CA TRP A 142 68.80 2.40 -35.96
C TRP A 142 69.90 1.45 -35.51
N THR A 143 69.64 0.16 -35.40
CA THR A 143 70.62 -0.86 -35.04
C THR A 143 71.79 -0.89 -36.06
N THR A 144 71.48 -0.76 -37.37
CA THR A 144 72.50 -0.69 -38.40
C THR A 144 73.34 0.58 -38.30
N ALA A 145 72.71 1.76 -38.15
CA ALA A 145 73.43 3.03 -37.99
C ALA A 145 74.28 3.04 -36.72
N LYS A 146 73.78 2.54 -35.60
CA LYS A 146 74.49 2.37 -34.30
C LYS A 146 75.76 1.47 -34.49
N ALA A 147 75.65 0.34 -35.20
CA ALA A 147 76.73 -0.56 -35.45
C ALA A 147 77.78 0.09 -36.39
N ASN A 148 77.32 0.93 -37.32
CA ASN A 148 78.26 1.70 -38.16
C ASN A 148 79.03 2.74 -37.37
N LEU A 149 78.33 3.55 -36.53
CA LEU A 149 78.98 4.52 -35.67
C LEU A 149 79.99 3.85 -34.69
N ALA A 150 79.69 2.69 -34.13
CA ALA A 150 80.58 1.93 -33.26
C ALA A 150 81.86 1.48 -33.93
N ARG A 151 81.82 1.30 -35.24
CA ARG A 151 83.00 0.98 -36.04
C ARG A 151 83.80 2.22 -36.46
N VAL A 152 83.14 3.29 -36.89
CA VAL A 152 83.78 4.52 -37.42
C VAL A 152 84.41 5.33 -36.28
N LYS A 153 83.76 5.44 -35.11
CA LYS A 153 84.24 6.25 -34.01
C LYS A 153 85.71 5.93 -33.59
N PRO A 154 86.13 4.67 -33.29
CA PRO A 154 87.48 4.35 -32.87
C PRO A 154 88.52 4.55 -34.04
N LEU A 155 88.07 4.38 -35.26
CA LEU A 155 88.96 4.62 -36.45
C LEU A 155 89.24 6.11 -36.66
N ALA A 156 88.23 6.98 -36.34
CA ALA A 156 88.44 8.43 -36.40
C ALA A 156 89.35 8.91 -35.25
N GLU A 157 89.30 8.33 -34.11
CA GLU A 157 90.18 8.59 -32.95
C GLU A 157 91.61 8.21 -33.26
N GLN A 158 91.82 7.21 -34.11
CA GLN A 158 93.10 6.76 -34.62
C GLN A 158 93.58 7.49 -35.89
N ASN A 159 92.83 8.53 -36.39
CA ASN A 159 93.02 9.25 -37.64
C ASN A 159 93.00 8.32 -38.88
N ALA A 160 92.40 7.17 -38.86
CA ALA A 160 92.27 6.23 -39.94
C ALA A 160 91.11 6.55 -40.93
N VAL A 161 90.16 7.42 -40.49
CA VAL A 161 89.03 7.95 -41.27
C VAL A 161 88.88 9.45 -41.03
N SER A 162 88.14 10.17 -41.88
CA SER A 162 88.00 11.63 -41.78
C SER A 162 87.02 11.99 -40.58
N GLN A 163 87.16 13.19 -40.00
CA GLN A 163 86.24 13.74 -39.05
C GLN A 163 84.82 13.87 -39.63
N LYS A 164 84.73 14.17 -40.90
CA LYS A 164 83.48 14.21 -41.67
C LYS A 164 82.75 12.85 -41.62
N ASP A 165 83.46 11.74 -41.87
CA ASP A 165 82.88 10.40 -41.86
C ASP A 165 82.31 10.04 -40.45
N ARG A 166 83.01 10.49 -39.39
CA ARG A 166 82.54 10.35 -38.03
C ARG A 166 81.26 11.18 -37.78
N ASP A 167 81.23 12.46 -38.17
CA ASP A 167 80.13 13.37 -38.01
C ASP A 167 78.87 12.91 -38.78
N ASP A 168 79.10 12.39 -40.02
CA ASP A 168 78.05 11.77 -40.80
C ASP A 168 77.48 10.50 -40.14
N ALA A 169 78.34 9.67 -39.54
CA ALA A 169 77.87 8.46 -38.79
C ALA A 169 77.13 8.81 -37.49
N VAL A 170 77.52 9.86 -36.76
CA VAL A 170 76.78 10.39 -35.58
C VAL A 170 75.45 10.92 -36.04
N GLY A 171 75.41 11.76 -37.05
CA GLY A 171 74.12 12.33 -37.55
C GLY A 171 73.15 11.25 -38.03
N ALA A 172 73.68 10.20 -38.72
CA ALA A 172 72.85 9.06 -39.11
C ALA A 172 72.28 8.27 -37.98
N GLU A 173 73.05 8.04 -36.88
CA GLU A 173 72.60 7.37 -35.66
C GLU A 173 71.49 8.21 -34.97
N GLU A 174 71.75 9.51 -34.75
CA GLU A 174 70.79 10.41 -34.09
C GLU A 174 69.50 10.54 -34.89
N SER A 175 69.53 10.66 -36.18
CA SER A 175 68.40 10.73 -37.09
C SER A 175 67.55 9.45 -37.04
N THR A 176 68.18 8.28 -37.12
CA THR A 176 67.46 7.00 -37.04
C THR A 176 66.89 6.73 -35.63
N ARG A 177 67.59 7.16 -34.58
CA ARG A 177 67.10 7.12 -33.21
C ARG A 177 65.84 8.00 -33.03
N ALA A 178 65.84 9.21 -33.56
CA ALA A 178 64.69 10.09 -33.60
C ALA A 178 63.50 9.47 -34.34
N SER A 179 63.76 8.76 -35.42
CA SER A 179 62.74 8.03 -36.20
C SER A 179 62.09 6.90 -35.35
N VAL A 180 62.88 6.18 -34.54
CA VAL A 180 62.32 5.18 -33.60
C VAL A 180 61.42 5.83 -32.58
N VAL A 181 61.82 6.97 -32.01
CA VAL A 181 60.98 7.71 -31.05
C VAL A 181 59.67 8.15 -31.69
N ALA A 182 59.69 8.67 -32.90
CA ALA A 182 58.51 9.06 -33.65
C ALA A 182 57.59 7.86 -33.95
N ALA A 183 58.17 6.72 -34.37
CA ALA A 183 57.37 5.51 -34.59
C ALA A 183 56.73 4.98 -33.30
N LYS A 184 57.42 5.02 -32.15
CA LYS A 184 56.87 4.66 -30.84
C LYS A 184 55.72 5.60 -30.44
N ALA A 185 55.85 6.88 -30.71
CA ALA A 185 54.75 7.84 -30.46
C ALA A 185 53.52 7.51 -31.32
N SER A 186 53.72 7.06 -32.56
CA SER A 186 52.62 6.59 -33.44
C SER A 186 51.92 5.35 -32.88
N VAL A 187 52.66 4.42 -32.26
CA VAL A 187 52.03 3.26 -31.55
C VAL A 187 51.16 3.74 -30.41
N VAL A 188 51.61 4.67 -29.56
CA VAL A 188 50.81 5.22 -28.48
C VAL A 188 49.53 5.88 -28.98
N ALA A 189 49.60 6.63 -30.08
CA ALA A 189 48.44 7.23 -30.72
C ALA A 189 47.47 6.17 -31.27
N ALA A 190 47.97 5.10 -31.87
CA ALA A 190 47.16 3.99 -32.35
C ALA A 190 46.52 3.20 -31.21
N GLU A 191 47.22 2.99 -30.08
CA GLU A 191 46.66 2.38 -28.86
C GLU A 191 45.51 3.20 -28.27
N ALA A 192 45.64 4.52 -28.23
CA ALA A 192 44.56 5.42 -27.82
C ALA A 192 43.33 5.29 -28.76
N SER A 193 43.55 5.12 -30.06
CA SER A 193 42.47 4.91 -31.02
C SER A 193 41.76 3.57 -30.83
N VAL A 194 42.49 2.49 -30.51
CA VAL A 194 41.91 1.19 -30.14
C VAL A 194 41.06 1.31 -28.88
N LEU A 195 41.52 2.01 -27.85
CA LEU A 195 40.77 2.23 -26.60
C LEU A 195 39.48 3.01 -26.88
N ALA A 196 39.50 4.04 -27.71
CA ALA A 196 38.31 4.80 -28.09
C ALA A 196 37.31 3.94 -28.89
N ALA A 197 37.79 3.10 -29.82
CA ALA A 197 36.95 2.18 -30.58
C ALA A 197 36.34 1.09 -29.65
N GLN A 198 37.11 0.60 -28.67
CA GLN A 198 36.62 -0.35 -27.67
C GLN A 198 35.48 0.24 -26.84
N ALA A 199 35.60 1.48 -26.38
CA ALA A 199 34.55 2.18 -25.65
C ALA A 199 33.26 2.33 -26.48
N ASN A 200 33.37 2.54 -27.79
CA ASN A 200 32.22 2.58 -28.68
C ASN A 200 31.54 1.21 -28.82
N VAL A 201 32.29 0.11 -28.84
CA VAL A 201 31.72 -1.24 -28.82
C VAL A 201 30.97 -1.50 -27.53
N GLU A 202 31.52 -1.12 -26.37
CA GLU A 202 30.87 -1.28 -25.06
C GLU A 202 29.56 -0.48 -24.99
N LYS A 203 29.58 0.76 -25.49
CA LYS A 203 28.36 1.58 -25.57
C LYS A 203 27.29 0.91 -26.43
N ALA A 204 27.64 0.47 -27.65
CA ALA A 204 26.68 -0.19 -28.53
C ALA A 204 26.16 -1.52 -27.95
N ALA A 205 26.99 -2.26 -27.20
CA ALA A 205 26.58 -3.47 -26.50
C ALA A 205 25.64 -3.18 -25.35
N LEU A 206 25.82 -2.09 -24.59
CA LEU A 206 24.89 -1.63 -23.54
C LEU A 206 23.54 -1.22 -24.14
N ASP A 207 23.57 -0.44 -25.24
CA ASP A 207 22.34 0.00 -25.90
C ASP A 207 21.53 -1.21 -26.42
N LEU A 208 22.23 -2.22 -26.99
CA LEU A 208 21.60 -3.51 -27.36
C LEU A 208 21.07 -4.25 -26.11
N GLY A 209 21.80 -4.23 -24.99
CA GLY A 209 21.35 -4.82 -23.73
C GLY A 209 20.04 -4.21 -23.22
N PHE A 210 19.88 -2.90 -23.38
CA PHE A 210 18.68 -2.17 -22.96
C PHE A 210 17.44 -2.46 -23.82
N THR A 211 17.59 -3.11 -24.98
CA THR A 211 16.44 -3.61 -25.76
C THR A 211 15.70 -4.74 -25.05
N LYS A 212 16.38 -5.48 -24.15
CA LYS A 212 15.77 -6.50 -23.29
C LYS A 212 15.48 -5.89 -21.94
N ILE A 213 14.22 -5.52 -21.72
CA ILE A 213 13.78 -4.89 -20.49
C ILE A 213 13.46 -5.97 -19.45
N THR A 214 14.22 -5.97 -18.36
CA THR A 214 14.12 -6.99 -17.29
C THR A 214 13.60 -6.39 -15.99
N SER A 215 13.06 -7.25 -15.11
CA SER A 215 12.69 -6.83 -13.77
C SER A 215 13.93 -6.60 -12.88
N PRO A 216 14.04 -5.44 -12.21
CA PRO A 216 15.13 -5.18 -11.26
C PRO A 216 14.95 -5.86 -9.90
N ILE A 217 13.72 -6.32 -9.59
CA ILE A 217 13.33 -6.91 -8.30
C ILE A 217 12.47 -8.16 -8.51
N ASP A 218 12.39 -8.98 -7.47
CA ASP A 218 11.39 -10.04 -7.37
C ASP A 218 10.05 -9.44 -6.96
N GLY A 219 8.94 -9.84 -7.59
CA GLY A 219 7.64 -9.32 -7.24
C GLY A 219 6.56 -9.63 -8.25
N ILE A 220 5.40 -9.01 -8.08
CA ILE A 220 4.28 -9.14 -9.00
C ILE A 220 4.32 -8.02 -10.02
N ALA A 221 4.29 -8.42 -11.30
CA ALA A 221 4.23 -7.49 -12.41
C ALA A 221 2.79 -7.00 -12.61
N GLY A 222 2.65 -5.69 -12.74
CA GLY A 222 1.38 -5.03 -13.00
C GLY A 222 0.91 -5.16 -14.45
N ILE A 223 -0.17 -4.45 -14.76
CA ILE A 223 -0.72 -4.33 -16.11
C ILE A 223 0.28 -3.60 -17.01
N ALA A 224 0.45 -4.06 -18.24
CA ALA A 224 1.23 -3.39 -19.26
C ALA A 224 0.53 -2.09 -19.69
N LYS A 225 1.25 -0.97 -19.57
CA LYS A 225 0.76 0.34 -20.00
C LYS A 225 1.13 0.66 -21.44
N ALA A 226 2.06 -0.11 -22.02
CA ALA A 226 2.45 -0.06 -23.41
C ALA A 226 2.15 -1.40 -24.09
N GLN A 227 1.74 -1.34 -25.36
CA GLN A 227 1.35 -2.51 -26.14
C GLN A 227 2.41 -2.85 -27.20
N ILE A 228 2.37 -4.09 -27.69
CA ILE A 228 3.22 -4.49 -28.82
C ILE A 228 2.90 -3.61 -30.03
N GLY A 229 3.95 -3.02 -30.63
CA GLY A 229 3.83 -2.05 -31.71
C GLY A 229 3.96 -0.60 -31.27
N ASP A 230 3.91 -0.30 -29.97
CA ASP A 230 4.13 1.05 -29.46
C ASP A 230 5.58 1.46 -29.58
N LEU A 231 5.81 2.75 -29.90
CA LEU A 231 7.13 3.37 -29.86
C LEU A 231 7.42 3.81 -28.42
N VAL A 232 8.40 3.20 -27.79
CA VAL A 232 8.82 3.49 -26.42
C VAL A 232 10.23 4.07 -26.40
N GLY A 233 10.58 4.77 -25.31
CA GLY A 233 11.93 5.36 -25.21
C GLY A 233 12.11 6.25 -23.97
N PRO A 234 13.34 6.75 -23.72
CA PRO A 234 13.68 7.55 -22.55
C PRO A 234 12.97 8.91 -22.52
N SER A 235 12.58 9.45 -23.65
CA SER A 235 11.83 10.71 -23.78
C SER A 235 10.34 10.55 -23.46
N SER A 236 9.84 9.30 -23.45
CA SER A 236 8.47 9.00 -23.07
C SER A 236 8.36 8.97 -21.54
N THR A 237 7.46 9.78 -20.98
CA THR A 237 7.10 9.71 -19.55
C THR A 237 6.30 8.45 -19.25
N GLN A 238 5.94 7.67 -20.27
CA GLN A 238 5.11 6.48 -20.14
C GLN A 238 5.90 5.35 -19.47
N GLU A 239 5.32 4.85 -18.40
CA GLU A 239 5.76 3.63 -17.75
C GLU A 239 5.30 2.43 -18.57
N LEU A 240 6.14 1.42 -18.70
CA LEU A 240 5.76 0.17 -19.38
C LEU A 240 4.91 -0.71 -18.46
N THR A 241 5.35 -0.86 -17.23
CA THR A 241 4.65 -1.55 -16.14
C THR A 241 5.31 -1.19 -14.81
N ALA A 242 4.73 -1.66 -13.70
CA ALA A 242 5.35 -1.60 -12.38
C ALA A 242 5.47 -3.02 -11.81
N VAL A 243 6.57 -3.30 -11.12
CA VAL A 243 6.76 -4.54 -10.38
C VAL A 243 6.83 -4.21 -8.90
N SER A 244 6.02 -4.90 -8.09
CA SER A 244 5.97 -4.68 -6.64
C SER A 244 6.34 -5.95 -5.88
N THR A 245 7.29 -5.82 -4.96
CA THR A 245 7.55 -6.89 -3.98
C THR A 245 6.41 -6.89 -2.97
N VAL A 246 5.65 -7.99 -2.93
CA VAL A 246 4.44 -8.11 -2.11
C VAL A 246 4.60 -9.04 -0.91
N ASP A 247 5.70 -9.77 -0.81
CA ASP A 247 6.06 -10.56 0.38
C ASP A 247 7.50 -10.22 0.80
N PRO A 248 7.65 -9.58 1.96
CA PRO A 248 6.60 -9.03 2.82
C PRO A 248 5.95 -7.78 2.22
N ILE A 249 4.73 -7.43 2.67
CA ILE A 249 3.98 -6.25 2.24
C ILE A 249 3.99 -5.16 3.32
N LYS A 250 3.97 -3.90 2.93
CA LYS A 250 3.83 -2.76 3.83
C LYS A 250 2.36 -2.39 4.03
N GLY A 251 2.03 -1.95 5.24
CA GLY A 251 0.78 -1.27 5.54
C GLY A 251 1.10 0.12 6.09
N TYR A 252 0.49 1.16 5.56
CA TYR A 252 0.65 2.52 6.04
C TYR A 252 -0.61 3.00 6.74
N ILE A 253 -0.44 3.59 7.92
CA ILE A 253 -1.49 4.25 8.70
C ILE A 253 -1.09 5.69 9.00
N ASN A 254 -2.09 6.55 9.20
CA ASN A 254 -1.89 7.91 9.66
C ASN A 254 -2.30 7.99 11.13
N VAL A 255 -1.36 8.35 11.98
CA VAL A 255 -1.55 8.50 13.43
C VAL A 255 -1.45 9.98 13.78
N SER A 256 -2.32 10.49 14.64
CA SER A 256 -2.23 11.88 15.07
C SER A 256 -0.95 12.14 15.87
N GLU A 257 -0.43 13.37 15.81
CA GLU A 257 0.76 13.76 16.57
C GLU A 257 0.58 13.54 18.08
N GLN A 258 -0.62 13.83 18.60
CA GLN A 258 -0.94 13.61 20.01
C GLN A 258 -0.86 12.14 20.41
N GLU A 259 -1.37 11.25 19.57
CA GLU A 259 -1.28 9.81 19.80
C GLU A 259 0.14 9.29 19.74
N TYR A 260 0.93 9.81 18.82
CA TYR A 260 2.33 9.45 18.68
C TYR A 260 3.14 9.88 19.91
N LEU A 261 2.93 11.10 20.40
CA LEU A 261 3.60 11.60 21.61
C LEU A 261 3.19 10.81 22.84
N ALA A 262 1.88 10.54 23.03
CA ALA A 262 1.37 9.73 24.15
C ALA A 262 1.96 8.30 24.14
N ALA A 263 2.11 7.68 22.97
CA ALA A 263 2.74 6.38 22.84
C ALA A 263 4.24 6.39 23.17
N ARG A 264 4.92 7.50 22.91
CA ARG A 264 6.34 7.70 23.27
C ARG A 264 6.54 7.91 24.78
N GLU A 265 5.62 8.66 25.41
CA GLU A 265 5.68 8.91 26.87
C GLU A 265 5.40 7.66 27.70
N SER A 266 4.57 6.75 27.19
CA SER A 266 4.24 5.50 27.92
C SER A 266 5.42 4.53 28.06
N ASN A 267 6.58 4.84 27.48
CA ASN A 267 7.80 4.03 27.52
C ASN A 267 7.61 2.56 27.10
N GLU A 268 6.46 2.25 26.50
CA GLU A 268 6.21 0.96 25.90
C GLU A 268 7.03 0.86 24.61
N ASN A 269 7.69 -0.27 24.44
CA ASN A 269 8.48 -0.56 23.24
C ASN A 269 7.49 -0.75 22.05
N VAL A 270 6.97 0.37 21.52
CA VAL A 270 5.94 0.40 20.44
C VAL A 270 6.39 -0.46 19.24
N GLU A 271 7.70 -0.55 19.03
CA GLU A 271 8.32 -1.35 17.96
C GLU A 271 8.11 -2.86 18.13
N LYS A 272 7.84 -3.33 19.35
CA LYS A 272 7.64 -4.76 19.67
C LYS A 272 6.16 -5.17 19.73
N ILE A 273 5.24 -4.21 19.63
CA ILE A 273 3.81 -4.50 19.69
C ILE A 273 3.42 -5.23 18.39
N PRO A 274 2.88 -6.44 18.48
CA PRO A 274 2.38 -7.14 17.31
C PRO A 274 1.16 -6.39 16.73
N LEU A 275 1.21 -6.16 15.43
CA LEU A 275 0.15 -5.50 14.69
C LEU A 275 -0.72 -6.54 14.00
N GLU A 276 -2.02 -6.34 14.00
CA GLU A 276 -2.96 -7.19 13.29
C GLU A 276 -3.61 -6.37 12.17
N LEU A 277 -3.79 -6.99 11.02
CA LEU A 277 -4.44 -6.37 9.87
C LEU A 277 -5.85 -6.94 9.73
N ILE A 278 -6.84 -6.06 9.74
CA ILE A 278 -8.24 -6.38 9.48
C ILE A 278 -8.53 -5.98 8.04
N LEU A 279 -8.95 -6.92 7.23
CA LEU A 279 -9.24 -6.72 5.83
C LEU A 279 -10.58 -5.99 5.63
N SER A 280 -10.87 -5.58 4.42
CA SER A 280 -12.11 -4.86 4.08
C SER A 280 -13.40 -5.66 4.30
N ASP A 281 -13.31 -6.99 4.30
CA ASP A 281 -14.42 -7.91 4.61
C ASP A 281 -14.62 -8.11 6.12
N GLY A 282 -13.80 -7.48 6.97
CA GLY A 282 -13.81 -7.63 8.42
C GLY A 282 -13.01 -8.83 8.96
N SER A 283 -12.46 -9.66 8.10
CA SER A 283 -11.61 -10.78 8.50
C SER A 283 -10.25 -10.30 9.00
N ILE A 284 -9.69 -11.03 9.99
CA ILE A 284 -8.36 -10.75 10.52
C ILE A 284 -7.35 -11.54 9.70
N PHE A 285 -6.37 -10.84 9.13
CA PHE A 285 -5.27 -11.47 8.43
C PHE A 285 -4.45 -12.34 9.40
N PRO A 286 -4.14 -13.61 9.06
CA PRO A 286 -3.54 -14.56 10.00
C PRO A 286 -2.14 -14.17 10.45
N GLU A 287 -1.36 -13.53 9.56
CA GLU A 287 0.01 -13.15 9.86
C GLU A 287 0.06 -11.82 10.62
N LYS A 288 0.85 -11.80 11.70
CA LYS A 288 1.05 -10.58 12.48
C LYS A 288 2.13 -9.72 11.87
N GLY A 289 1.82 -8.45 11.77
CA GLY A 289 2.77 -7.44 11.35
C GLY A 289 3.60 -6.91 12.50
N ARG A 290 4.63 -6.18 12.14
CA ARG A 290 5.50 -5.45 13.05
C ARG A 290 5.67 -4.02 12.58
N PHE A 291 5.96 -3.13 13.51
CA PHE A 291 6.37 -1.77 13.19
C PHE A 291 7.61 -1.79 12.27
N TYR A 292 7.61 -0.93 11.27
CA TYR A 292 8.70 -0.83 10.30
C TYR A 292 9.36 0.55 10.34
N LEU A 293 8.57 1.62 10.26
CA LEU A 293 9.07 2.98 10.30
C LEU A 293 8.00 3.97 10.78
N ALA A 294 8.44 5.10 11.32
CA ALA A 294 7.66 6.33 11.40
C ALA A 294 8.26 7.33 10.40
N GLU A 295 7.41 8.01 9.64
CA GLU A 295 7.87 9.02 8.70
C GLU A 295 8.59 10.16 9.43
N ARG A 296 9.58 10.76 8.80
CA ARG A 296 10.39 11.84 9.39
C ARG A 296 9.59 13.11 9.64
N GLN A 297 8.58 13.35 8.84
CA GLN A 297 7.85 14.62 8.81
C GLN A 297 6.37 14.42 9.11
N VAL A 298 5.83 15.26 9.98
CA VAL A 298 4.39 15.34 10.22
C VAL A 298 3.75 16.06 9.04
N ASN A 299 2.64 15.53 8.55
CA ASN A 299 1.84 16.21 7.54
C ASN A 299 1.17 17.44 8.19
N VAL A 300 1.62 18.63 7.80
CA VAL A 300 1.17 19.91 8.39
C VAL A 300 -0.30 20.22 8.11
N MET A 301 -0.89 19.66 7.05
CA MET A 301 -2.30 19.88 6.72
C MET A 301 -3.25 19.06 7.59
N THR A 302 -2.83 17.85 7.99
CA THR A 302 -3.67 16.91 8.74
C THR A 302 -3.23 16.72 10.18
N GLY A 303 -2.04 17.21 10.59
CA GLY A 303 -1.46 16.97 11.91
C GLY A 303 -1.18 15.49 12.19
N THR A 304 -0.94 14.70 11.15
CA THR A 304 -0.73 13.25 11.27
C THR A 304 0.68 12.85 10.85
N LEU A 305 1.17 11.78 11.47
CA LEU A 305 2.42 11.11 11.13
C LEU A 305 2.10 9.78 10.44
N LYS A 306 2.72 9.53 9.29
CA LYS A 306 2.57 8.25 8.62
C LYS A 306 3.46 7.19 9.28
N ILE A 307 2.86 6.10 9.68
CA ILE A 307 3.53 4.95 10.28
C ILE A 307 3.42 3.76 9.34
N GLY A 308 4.54 3.10 9.09
CA GLY A 308 4.62 1.89 8.30
C GLY A 308 4.72 0.65 9.18
N ALA A 309 3.92 -0.34 8.85
CA ALA A 309 3.99 -1.70 9.38
C ALA A 309 4.36 -2.66 8.24
N VAL A 310 5.02 -3.76 8.56
CA VAL A 310 5.36 -4.82 7.59
C VAL A 310 4.68 -6.11 8.03
N PHE A 311 4.02 -6.75 7.08
CA PHE A 311 3.33 -8.02 7.27
C PHE A 311 3.93 -9.07 6.35
N PRO A 312 4.27 -10.29 6.84
CA PRO A 312 4.50 -11.44 5.97
C PRO A 312 3.24 -11.68 5.11
N ASN A 313 3.42 -12.04 3.85
CA ASN A 313 2.30 -12.23 2.93
C ASN A 313 2.49 -13.50 2.11
N PRO A 314 2.60 -14.67 2.78
CA PRO A 314 2.76 -15.92 2.07
C PRO A 314 1.56 -16.17 1.15
N GLY A 315 1.84 -16.56 -0.08
CA GLY A 315 0.80 -16.76 -1.09
C GLY A 315 0.30 -15.48 -1.77
N ASN A 316 0.88 -14.31 -1.44
CA ASN A 316 0.58 -13.04 -2.12
C ASN A 316 -0.92 -12.66 -2.11
N LEU A 317 -1.62 -12.94 -1.00
CA LEU A 317 -3.04 -12.62 -0.83
C LEU A 317 -3.27 -11.10 -0.80
N LEU A 318 -2.41 -10.41 -0.05
CA LEU A 318 -2.44 -8.95 0.02
C LEU A 318 -1.80 -8.35 -1.23
N ARG A 319 -2.42 -7.31 -1.75
CA ARG A 319 -1.95 -6.55 -2.92
C ARG A 319 -1.73 -5.08 -2.57
N PRO A 320 -0.79 -4.39 -3.20
CA PRO A 320 -0.65 -2.94 -3.06
C PRO A 320 -1.96 -2.22 -3.38
N GLY A 321 -2.29 -1.19 -2.60
CA GLY A 321 -3.49 -0.37 -2.78
C GLY A 321 -4.75 -0.89 -2.09
N GLN A 322 -4.72 -2.02 -1.39
CA GLN A 322 -5.86 -2.48 -0.60
C GLN A 322 -6.02 -1.64 0.66
N PHE A 323 -7.29 -1.38 1.02
CA PHE A 323 -7.64 -0.77 2.29
C PHE A 323 -7.80 -1.82 3.38
N GLY A 324 -7.43 -1.46 4.59
CA GLY A 324 -7.62 -2.28 5.77
C GLY A 324 -7.49 -1.46 7.04
N LYS A 325 -7.77 -2.08 8.19
CA LYS A 325 -7.52 -1.47 9.49
C LYS A 325 -6.34 -2.19 10.14
N ILE A 326 -5.34 -1.43 10.53
CA ILE A 326 -4.25 -1.97 11.35
C ILE A 326 -4.61 -1.69 12.81
N ARG A 327 -4.64 -2.74 13.62
CA ARG A 327 -4.89 -2.62 15.05
C ARG A 327 -3.69 -3.08 15.87
N ALA A 328 -3.46 -2.36 16.95
CA ALA A 328 -2.46 -2.69 17.96
C ALA A 328 -3.13 -2.95 19.31
N ARG A 329 -2.63 -3.94 20.03
CA ARG A 329 -3.03 -4.17 21.42
C ARG A 329 -2.22 -3.24 22.32
N MET A 330 -2.86 -2.13 22.77
CA MET A 330 -2.17 -1.11 23.55
C MET A 330 -1.92 -1.56 24.98
N LYS A 331 -2.93 -2.06 25.66
CA LYS A 331 -2.83 -2.51 27.06
C LYS A 331 -3.82 -3.63 27.35
N VAL A 332 -3.57 -4.36 28.43
CA VAL A 332 -4.55 -5.30 29.01
C VAL A 332 -4.96 -4.76 30.37
N ILE A 333 -6.23 -4.47 30.55
CA ILE A 333 -6.78 -4.10 31.86
C ILE A 333 -7.06 -5.41 32.59
N GLN A 334 -6.25 -5.70 33.60
CA GLN A 334 -6.41 -6.92 34.40
C GLN A 334 -7.61 -6.76 35.34
N GLY A 335 -8.43 -7.81 35.44
CA GLY A 335 -9.57 -7.82 36.35
C GLY A 335 -10.62 -6.74 36.08
N ALA A 336 -10.76 -6.31 34.81
CA ALA A 336 -11.71 -5.29 34.39
C ALA A 336 -13.14 -5.72 34.72
N LEU A 337 -13.94 -4.81 35.30
CA LEU A 337 -15.34 -5.01 35.55
C LEU A 337 -16.16 -4.60 34.33
N LEU A 338 -16.92 -5.54 33.80
CA LEU A 338 -17.69 -5.37 32.58
C LEU A 338 -19.17 -5.36 32.88
N VAL A 339 -19.85 -4.36 32.30
CA VAL A 339 -21.32 -4.25 32.37
C VAL A 339 -21.86 -3.89 30.99
N PRO A 340 -23.09 -4.31 30.61
CA PRO A 340 -23.74 -3.89 29.39
C PRO A 340 -23.87 -2.37 29.31
N GLN A 341 -23.73 -1.80 28.11
CA GLN A 341 -23.82 -0.34 27.92
C GLN A 341 -25.17 0.22 28.41
N GLN A 342 -26.25 -0.51 28.24
CA GLN A 342 -27.59 -0.12 28.67
C GLN A 342 -27.76 -0.10 30.20
N ALA A 343 -26.91 -0.76 30.98
CA ALA A 343 -26.91 -0.70 32.44
C ALA A 343 -26.31 0.61 32.98
N VAL A 344 -25.57 1.37 32.14
CA VAL A 344 -24.92 2.63 32.52
C VAL A 344 -25.77 3.80 32.05
N ASN A 345 -26.38 4.53 32.98
CA ASN A 345 -27.18 5.70 32.67
C ASN A 345 -26.35 6.98 32.80
N ASN A 346 -26.39 7.81 31.77
CA ASN A 346 -25.74 9.12 31.77
C ASN A 346 -26.78 10.21 32.04
N VAL A 347 -26.67 10.83 33.19
CA VAL A 347 -27.51 11.97 33.58
C VAL A 347 -26.64 13.21 33.74
N GLN A 348 -26.77 14.14 32.83
CA GLN A 348 -26.01 15.41 32.85
C GLN A 348 -24.49 15.23 32.98
N GLY A 349 -23.91 14.24 32.26
CA GLY A 349 -22.48 13.96 32.32
C GLY A 349 -22.01 13.10 33.49
N ILE A 350 -22.93 12.72 34.40
CA ILE A 350 -22.64 11.81 35.51
C ILE A 350 -23.13 10.41 35.15
N TYR A 351 -22.22 9.46 35.16
CA TYR A 351 -22.54 8.05 34.89
C TYR A 351 -22.99 7.35 36.18
N MET A 352 -24.14 6.71 36.14
CA MET A 352 -24.72 6.01 37.25
C MET A 352 -25.17 4.60 36.85
N VAL A 353 -25.09 3.68 37.80
CA VAL A 353 -25.57 2.30 37.68
C VAL A 353 -26.45 1.98 38.87
N ALA A 354 -27.53 1.25 38.63
CA ALA A 354 -28.39 0.74 39.69
C ALA A 354 -27.97 -0.69 40.04
N VAL A 355 -27.49 -0.89 41.25
CA VAL A 355 -27.06 -2.19 41.78
C VAL A 355 -28.17 -2.77 42.63
N VAL A 356 -28.46 -4.06 42.51
CA VAL A 356 -29.42 -4.77 43.36
C VAL A 356 -28.67 -5.47 44.49
N GLY A 357 -28.91 -5.03 45.70
CA GLY A 357 -28.34 -5.64 46.92
C GLY A 357 -28.93 -7.02 47.27
N PRO A 358 -28.30 -7.73 48.23
CA PRO A 358 -28.79 -9.05 48.67
C PRO A 358 -30.17 -9.02 49.28
N ASP A 359 -30.62 -7.84 49.77
CA ASP A 359 -31.96 -7.57 50.30
C ASP A 359 -33.00 -7.17 49.22
N SER A 360 -32.65 -7.36 47.93
CA SER A 360 -33.44 -6.97 46.76
C SER A 360 -33.78 -5.48 46.71
N LYS A 361 -32.98 -4.61 47.35
CA LYS A 361 -33.09 -3.16 47.26
C LYS A 361 -32.12 -2.58 46.26
N VAL A 362 -32.56 -1.54 45.60
CA VAL A 362 -31.76 -0.82 44.57
C VAL A 362 -30.88 0.22 45.25
N ASP A 363 -29.60 0.17 44.91
CA ASP A 363 -28.59 1.15 45.28
C ASP A 363 -28.05 1.82 44.02
N ILE A 364 -28.34 3.12 43.81
CA ILE A 364 -27.90 3.88 42.64
C ILE A 364 -26.57 4.55 42.98
N ARG A 365 -25.50 4.11 42.30
CA ARG A 365 -24.14 4.60 42.52
C ARG A 365 -23.58 5.32 41.31
N ARG A 366 -22.71 6.29 41.58
CA ARG A 366 -21.88 6.88 40.56
C ARG A 366 -20.79 5.88 40.18
N VAL A 367 -20.54 5.76 38.90
CA VAL A 367 -19.49 4.92 38.36
C VAL A 367 -18.60 5.74 37.40
N LYS A 368 -17.37 5.32 37.24
CA LYS A 368 -16.43 5.90 36.30
C LYS A 368 -16.20 4.91 35.16
N PRO A 369 -16.92 5.04 34.05
CA PRO A 369 -16.66 4.24 32.88
C PRO A 369 -15.32 4.65 32.26
N SER A 370 -14.61 3.69 31.71
CA SER A 370 -13.33 3.89 31.00
C SER A 370 -13.53 3.60 29.52
N GLU A 371 -13.13 2.45 29.07
CA GLU A 371 -13.17 2.04 27.68
C GLU A 371 -14.43 1.22 27.37
N THR A 372 -14.82 1.21 26.10
CA THR A 372 -15.92 0.36 25.61
C THR A 372 -15.33 -0.82 24.85
N VAL A 373 -15.82 -2.03 25.15
CA VAL A 373 -15.38 -3.25 24.46
C VAL A 373 -16.60 -4.00 23.96
N ALA A 374 -16.80 -4.02 22.67
CA ALA A 374 -18.01 -4.50 22.01
C ALA A 374 -19.27 -3.80 22.58
N SER A 375 -20.20 -4.53 23.16
CA SER A 375 -21.44 -4.00 23.80
C SER A 375 -21.30 -3.72 25.27
N LEU A 376 -20.08 -3.82 25.85
CA LEU A 376 -19.84 -3.69 27.27
C LEU A 376 -19.02 -2.43 27.58
N TRP A 377 -19.31 -1.81 28.75
CA TRP A 377 -18.48 -0.79 29.38
C TRP A 377 -17.48 -1.43 30.36
N VAL A 378 -16.24 -0.99 30.32
CA VAL A 378 -15.26 -1.24 31.38
C VAL A 378 -15.48 -0.19 32.46
N ILE A 379 -15.77 -0.61 33.68
CA ILE A 379 -15.95 0.28 34.83
C ILE A 379 -14.67 0.28 35.68
N ALA A 380 -14.04 1.46 35.80
CA ALA A 380 -12.82 1.63 36.58
C ALA A 380 -13.11 1.73 38.09
N GLU A 381 -14.20 2.42 38.48
CA GLU A 381 -14.53 2.69 39.88
C GLU A 381 -16.04 2.65 40.07
N GLY A 382 -16.49 2.19 41.25
CA GLY A 382 -17.90 2.26 41.70
C GLY A 382 -18.64 0.93 41.74
N LEU A 383 -18.05 -0.17 41.22
CA LEU A 383 -18.63 -1.53 41.27
C LEU A 383 -17.68 -2.52 41.92
N LYS A 384 -18.24 -3.64 42.37
CA LYS A 384 -17.48 -4.80 42.86
C LYS A 384 -17.77 -6.04 42.00
N PRO A 385 -16.84 -6.99 41.94
CA PRO A 385 -17.06 -8.25 41.22
C PRO A 385 -18.27 -9.01 41.78
N GLY A 386 -19.11 -9.54 40.88
CA GLY A 386 -20.26 -10.36 41.24
C GLY A 386 -21.50 -9.59 41.76
N GLU A 387 -21.48 -8.24 41.76
CA GLU A 387 -22.67 -7.45 41.99
C GLU A 387 -23.66 -7.58 40.84
N LYS A 388 -24.97 -7.49 41.13
CA LYS A 388 -26.04 -7.51 40.14
C LYS A 388 -26.40 -6.09 39.73
N VAL A 389 -26.24 -5.74 38.46
CA VAL A 389 -26.62 -4.43 37.91
C VAL A 389 -27.90 -4.55 37.10
N ILE A 390 -28.77 -3.54 37.18
CA ILE A 390 -29.98 -3.47 36.36
C ILE A 390 -29.59 -3.08 34.94
N ALA A 391 -29.86 -3.96 34.00
CA ALA A 391 -29.66 -3.72 32.56
C ALA A 391 -30.90 -3.04 31.96
N GLU A 392 -32.11 -3.52 32.32
CA GLU A 392 -33.37 -2.93 31.86
C GLU A 392 -34.31 -2.61 32.99
N GLY A 393 -35.08 -1.53 32.84
CA GLY A 393 -36.07 -1.10 33.86
C GLY A 393 -35.55 -0.07 34.85
N ILE A 394 -34.38 0.52 34.62
CA ILE A 394 -33.79 1.54 35.52
C ILE A 394 -34.71 2.76 35.71
N GLN A 395 -35.55 3.09 34.72
CA GLN A 395 -36.52 4.21 34.82
C GLN A 395 -37.66 3.96 35.82
N LYS A 396 -37.90 2.69 36.18
CA LYS A 396 -38.99 2.27 37.10
C LYS A 396 -38.53 2.22 38.54
N VAL A 397 -37.25 2.41 38.83
CA VAL A 397 -36.68 2.21 40.16
C VAL A 397 -36.15 3.51 40.77
N ARG A 398 -36.13 3.58 42.10
CA ARG A 398 -35.55 4.66 42.88
C ARG A 398 -34.62 4.10 43.96
N GLN A 399 -33.73 4.94 44.46
CA GLN A 399 -32.84 4.58 45.56
C GLN A 399 -33.61 3.94 46.74
N GLY A 400 -33.16 2.76 47.18
CA GLY A 400 -33.75 2.02 48.30
C GLY A 400 -35.02 1.25 47.98
N MET A 401 -35.55 1.27 46.77
CA MET A 401 -36.76 0.58 46.36
C MET A 401 -36.52 -0.93 46.25
N ALA A 402 -37.47 -1.74 46.77
CA ALA A 402 -37.45 -3.19 46.59
C ALA A 402 -37.85 -3.54 45.14
N VAL A 403 -37.15 -4.47 44.53
CA VAL A 403 -37.34 -4.92 43.14
C VAL A 403 -37.35 -6.45 43.04
N THR A 404 -37.97 -6.97 42.00
CA THR A 404 -37.90 -8.39 41.66
C THR A 404 -36.91 -8.59 40.53
N PRO A 405 -35.69 -9.11 40.82
CA PRO A 405 -34.69 -9.30 39.78
C PRO A 405 -35.02 -10.50 38.89
N LYS A 406 -34.99 -10.32 37.57
CA LYS A 406 -34.98 -11.38 36.57
C LYS A 406 -33.66 -11.38 35.88
N PRO A 407 -33.10 -12.53 35.47
CA PRO A 407 -31.90 -12.55 34.63
C PRO A 407 -32.17 -11.81 33.31
N PHE A 408 -31.26 -10.96 32.89
CA PHE A 408 -31.26 -10.34 31.57
C PHE A 408 -30.81 -11.37 30.54
N GLU A 409 -31.73 -11.83 29.69
CA GLU A 409 -31.36 -12.61 28.51
C GLU A 409 -30.88 -11.63 27.43
N ALA A 410 -29.57 -11.43 27.35
CA ALA A 410 -28.99 -10.76 26.19
C ALA A 410 -29.37 -11.57 24.96
N GLU A 411 -30.32 -11.10 24.16
CA GLU A 411 -30.54 -11.64 22.83
C GLU A 411 -29.16 -11.70 22.11
N ALA A 412 -28.74 -12.93 21.83
CA ALA A 412 -27.49 -13.20 21.12
C ALA A 412 -27.60 -12.69 19.69
N GLN A 413 -27.56 -11.37 19.52
CA GLN A 413 -27.36 -10.72 18.22
C GLN A 413 -25.90 -10.76 17.86
N ALA A 414 -25.43 -11.94 17.47
CA ALA A 414 -24.30 -12.16 16.57
C ALA A 414 -24.15 -13.67 16.26
N LYS A 415 -25.16 -14.26 15.62
CA LYS A 415 -24.86 -15.41 14.74
C LYS A 415 -24.64 -14.84 13.34
N PRO A 416 -23.51 -15.09 12.69
CA PRO A 416 -23.42 -14.92 11.25
C PRO A 416 -24.41 -15.90 10.64
N GLU A 417 -25.39 -15.41 9.91
CA GLU A 417 -26.27 -16.24 9.08
C GLU A 417 -25.41 -17.00 8.08
N THR A 418 -25.09 -18.23 8.43
CA THR A 418 -24.63 -19.23 7.48
C THR A 418 -25.85 -19.61 6.65
N GLY A 419 -26.05 -18.90 5.55
CA GLY A 419 -27.05 -19.23 4.55
C GLY A 419 -26.76 -20.58 3.93
N THR A 420 -27.29 -21.64 4.54
CA THR A 420 -27.41 -22.96 3.91
C THR A 420 -28.61 -22.89 2.97
N GLN A 421 -28.39 -22.53 1.72
CA GLN A 421 -29.36 -22.83 0.67
C GLN A 421 -29.22 -24.31 0.30
N ALA A 422 -30.23 -25.06 0.67
CA ALA A 422 -30.47 -26.40 0.13
C ALA A 422 -30.81 -26.34 -1.37
N PRO A 423 -30.37 -27.27 -2.20
CA PRO A 423 -30.70 -27.27 -3.62
C PRO A 423 -32.13 -27.75 -3.84
N ALA A 424 -32.97 -26.88 -4.37
CA ALA A 424 -34.27 -27.23 -4.90
C ALA A 424 -34.09 -28.07 -6.16
N LYS A 425 -34.62 -29.30 -6.16
CA LYS A 425 -34.89 -30.14 -7.32
C LYS A 425 -35.93 -29.44 -8.19
N GLY A 426 -35.57 -29.06 -9.39
CA GLY A 426 -36.45 -28.59 -10.44
C GLY A 426 -36.42 -29.57 -11.62
N GLU A 427 -37.60 -29.98 -12.01
CA GLU A 427 -37.98 -30.87 -13.08
C GLU A 427 -37.47 -30.44 -14.45
N ALA A 428 -37.17 -31.47 -15.21
CA ALA A 428 -36.88 -31.39 -16.64
C ALA A 428 -38.13 -31.10 -17.46
N THR A 429 -38.05 -30.14 -18.38
CA THR A 429 -38.92 -30.11 -19.57
C THR A 429 -38.10 -29.70 -20.79
N SER A 430 -38.35 -30.51 -21.79
CA SER A 430 -37.75 -30.65 -23.13
C SER A 430 -37.84 -29.44 -24.06
N LYS A 431 -36.76 -29.27 -24.85
CA LYS A 431 -36.53 -28.87 -26.26
C LYS A 431 -37.67 -28.18 -27.06
N PRO A 432 -37.37 -27.32 -28.06
CA PRO A 432 -36.58 -27.69 -29.21
C PRO A 432 -35.58 -26.63 -29.76
N GLU A 433 -34.63 -27.15 -30.50
CA GLU A 433 -33.63 -26.55 -31.37
C GLU A 433 -34.21 -25.69 -32.49
N PRO A 434 -33.54 -24.62 -32.97
CA PRO A 434 -33.65 -24.23 -34.37
C PRO A 434 -32.32 -24.31 -35.12
N LYS A 435 -32.47 -24.82 -36.33
CA LYS A 435 -31.58 -25.12 -37.42
C LYS A 435 -30.52 -24.07 -37.74
N GLN A 436 -29.32 -24.60 -38.02
CA GLN A 436 -28.21 -23.95 -38.72
C GLN A 436 -28.64 -23.61 -40.16
N GLU A 437 -28.29 -22.38 -40.57
CA GLU A 437 -28.26 -21.97 -41.96
C GLU A 437 -26.81 -21.61 -42.34
N ALA A 438 -26.35 -22.23 -43.47
CA ALA A 438 -24.98 -22.17 -43.94
C ALA A 438 -24.67 -20.84 -44.68
N PRO A 439 -23.40 -20.38 -44.69
CA PRO A 439 -23.05 -19.14 -45.38
C PRO A 439 -22.77 -19.31 -46.87
N ALA A 440 -23.33 -18.41 -47.68
CA ALA A 440 -23.14 -18.30 -49.12
C ALA A 440 -21.74 -17.74 -49.48
N LYS A 441 -21.14 -18.32 -50.52
CA LYS A 441 -19.88 -17.92 -51.13
C LYS A 441 -19.99 -16.59 -51.90
N PRO A 442 -18.93 -15.73 -51.88
CA PRO A 442 -18.89 -14.54 -52.73
C PRO A 442 -18.48 -14.85 -54.17
N LYS A 443 -19.20 -14.29 -55.13
CA LYS A 443 -18.86 -14.26 -56.57
C LYS A 443 -17.77 -13.25 -56.82
N LYS A 444 -16.80 -13.68 -57.69
CA LYS A 444 -15.80 -12.83 -58.32
C LYS A 444 -16.41 -11.70 -59.18
N ARG A 445 -15.86 -10.53 -59.03
CA ARG A 445 -15.44 -9.64 -60.13
C ARG A 445 -14.24 -8.80 -59.68
#